data_ef7c4a9ee76a548674db4ebd1297baf1
#
_entry.id   ef7c4a9ee76a548674db4ebd1297baf1
#
_cell.length_a   1.000
_cell.length_b   1.000
_cell.length_c   1.000
_cell.angle_alpha   90.00
_cell.angle_beta   90.00
_cell.angle_gamma   90.00
#
_symmetry.space_group_name_H-M   'P 1'
#
loop_
_entity.id
_entity.type
_entity.pdbx_description
1 polymer ?
#
loop_
_entity_poly.entity_id
_entity_poly.type
_entity_poly.pdbx_seq_one_letter_code
_entity_poly.pdbx_strand_id
1 'polypeptide(L)'
;AQAAYRIVILLLLAVFLFSSYKIADYFIQANKSAAEFDMLYDIVSSVQPDAPYSEKYKALKEKNPDFVGWISVDGTNISYPVMQSKGRPDFYLRRNFDGQYSYYGTPYAEEECDVGVSDNTVIYGHNMKNGTMFSALDDYASEEFFQTHRYIDFDTVDEPGRYEIFAVFKLSADSSDFAYHEFIYAQDAAEFEQYVSECRARSLYDTGVTAEPKDK
;
A
#
# COMPACT_ATOMS: atom_id res chain seq x y z
N ALA A 1 13.33 -48.46 23.45
CA ALA A 1 14.19 -47.65 22.58
C ALA A 1 13.63 -47.51 21.14
N GLN A 2 13.32 -48.63 20.44
CA GLN A 2 12.85 -48.61 19.04
C GLN A 2 11.49 -47.93 18.84
N ALA A 3 10.53 -48.12 19.78
CA ALA A 3 9.23 -47.47 19.71
C ALA A 3 9.35 -45.93 19.86
N ALA A 4 10.16 -45.47 20.81
CA ALA A 4 10.43 -44.04 20.99
C ALA A 4 11.07 -43.40 19.75
N TYR A 5 12.04 -44.10 19.12
CA TYR A 5 12.67 -43.65 17.89
C TYR A 5 11.67 -43.50 16.72
N ARG A 6 10.77 -44.51 16.56
CA ARG A 6 9.70 -44.42 15.53
C ARG A 6 8.74 -43.28 15.77
N ILE A 7 8.36 -43.03 17.02
CA ILE A 7 7.50 -41.84 17.37
C ILE A 7 8.18 -40.54 16.99
N VAL A 8 9.47 -40.38 17.33
CA VAL A 8 10.24 -39.17 16.96
C VAL A 8 10.28 -39.00 15.46
N ILE A 9 10.54 -40.03 14.67
CA ILE A 9 10.53 -39.94 13.21
C ILE A 9 9.16 -39.52 12.68
N LEU A 10 8.07 -40.09 13.19
CA LEU A 10 6.72 -39.70 12.76
C LEU A 10 6.40 -38.26 13.10
N LEU A 11 6.82 -37.76 14.26
CA LEU A 11 6.65 -36.37 14.63
C LEU A 11 7.46 -35.45 13.71
N LEU A 12 8.71 -35.78 13.41
CA LEU A 12 9.54 -34.98 12.48
C LEU A 12 8.94 -34.97 11.08
N LEU A 13 8.42 -36.10 10.60
CA LEU A 13 7.75 -36.19 9.31
C LEU A 13 6.46 -35.34 9.28
N ALA A 14 5.67 -35.38 10.35
CA ALA A 14 4.48 -34.54 10.46
C ALA A 14 4.81 -33.05 10.43
N VAL A 15 5.84 -32.62 11.18
CA VAL A 15 6.33 -31.24 11.16
C VAL A 15 6.83 -30.84 9.77
N PHE A 16 7.59 -31.72 9.12
CA PHE A 16 8.10 -31.48 7.76
C PHE A 16 6.96 -31.30 6.75
N LEU A 17 5.98 -32.22 6.75
CA LEU A 17 4.82 -32.14 5.85
C LEU A 17 3.98 -30.89 6.11
N PHE A 18 3.76 -30.52 7.38
CA PHE A 18 3.05 -29.30 7.74
C PHE A 18 3.80 -28.05 7.29
N SER A 19 5.12 -27.98 7.49
CA SER A 19 5.95 -26.85 7.05
C SER A 19 5.96 -26.73 5.53
N SER A 20 6.08 -27.87 4.82
CA SER A 20 6.03 -27.90 3.35
C SER A 20 4.68 -27.43 2.82
N TYR A 21 3.57 -27.84 3.45
CA TYR A 21 2.24 -27.35 3.13
C TYR A 21 2.14 -25.82 3.32
N LYS A 22 2.63 -25.28 4.45
CA LYS A 22 2.61 -23.85 4.72
C LYS A 22 3.42 -23.02 3.71
N ILE A 23 4.57 -23.56 3.29
CA ILE A 23 5.39 -22.92 2.25
C ILE A 23 4.66 -22.93 0.90
N ALA A 24 4.09 -24.06 0.51
CA ALA A 24 3.31 -24.17 -0.73
C ALA A 24 2.09 -23.22 -0.71
N ASP A 25 1.34 -23.18 0.39
CA ASP A 25 0.21 -22.29 0.57
C ASP A 25 0.62 -20.81 0.43
N TYR A 26 1.75 -20.42 1.03
CA TYR A 26 2.29 -19.06 0.89
C TYR A 26 2.52 -18.67 -0.59
N PHE A 27 3.14 -19.54 -1.40
CA PHE A 27 3.36 -19.26 -2.82
C PHE A 27 2.06 -19.30 -3.64
N ILE A 28 1.13 -20.18 -3.31
CA ILE A 28 -0.20 -20.22 -3.96
C ILE A 28 -0.95 -18.90 -3.71
N GLN A 29 -0.95 -18.40 -2.47
CA GLN A 29 -1.58 -17.14 -2.12
C GLN A 29 -0.88 -15.96 -2.82
N ALA A 30 0.47 -15.97 -2.94
CA ALA A 30 1.21 -14.96 -3.67
C ALA A 30 0.77 -14.88 -5.14
N ASN A 31 0.76 -16.03 -5.83
CA ASN A 31 0.36 -16.10 -7.23
C ASN A 31 -1.11 -15.71 -7.44
N LYS A 32 -2.00 -16.10 -6.51
CA LYS A 32 -3.40 -15.72 -6.56
C LYS A 32 -3.58 -14.21 -6.42
N SER A 33 -2.89 -13.59 -5.48
CA SER A 33 -2.95 -12.14 -5.27
C SER A 33 -2.39 -11.38 -6.47
N ALA A 34 -1.25 -11.80 -7.04
CA ALA A 34 -0.69 -11.21 -8.24
C ALA A 34 -1.65 -11.29 -9.43
N ALA A 35 -2.19 -12.48 -9.71
CA ALA A 35 -3.14 -12.67 -10.81
C ALA A 35 -4.43 -11.84 -10.65
N GLU A 36 -4.87 -11.61 -9.41
CA GLU A 36 -6.02 -10.74 -9.13
C GLU A 36 -5.68 -9.29 -9.48
N PHE A 37 -4.54 -8.76 -9.04
CA PHE A 37 -4.14 -7.39 -9.36
C PHE A 37 -3.88 -7.19 -10.86
N ASP A 38 -3.28 -8.17 -11.53
CA ASP A 38 -3.10 -8.15 -12.99
C ASP A 38 -4.45 -8.05 -13.72
N MET A 39 -5.44 -8.85 -13.30
CA MET A 39 -6.79 -8.81 -13.86
C MET A 39 -7.47 -7.43 -13.64
N LEU A 40 -7.29 -6.83 -12.45
CA LEU A 40 -7.84 -5.50 -12.19
C LEU A 40 -7.14 -4.42 -13.02
N TYR A 41 -5.82 -4.54 -13.21
CA TYR A 41 -5.04 -3.67 -14.08
C TYR A 41 -5.48 -3.79 -15.55
N ASP A 42 -5.73 -5.01 -16.03
CA ASP A 42 -6.23 -5.26 -17.39
C ASP A 42 -7.59 -4.57 -17.64
N ILE A 43 -8.48 -4.56 -16.63
CA ILE A 43 -9.75 -3.83 -16.72
C ILE A 43 -9.49 -2.34 -16.95
N VAL A 44 -8.61 -1.72 -16.14
CA VAL A 44 -8.28 -0.30 -16.26
C VAL A 44 -7.59 0.01 -17.59
N SER A 45 -6.62 -0.81 -18.00
CA SER A 45 -5.85 -0.63 -19.24
C SER A 45 -6.66 -0.88 -20.52
N SER A 46 -7.79 -1.58 -20.41
CA SER A 46 -8.70 -1.82 -21.54
C SER A 46 -9.54 -0.60 -21.91
N VAL A 47 -9.62 0.41 -21.03
CA VAL A 47 -10.32 1.67 -21.33
C VAL A 47 -9.57 2.42 -22.42
N GLN A 48 -10.30 2.90 -23.43
CA GLN A 48 -9.69 3.59 -24.58
C GLN A 48 -8.94 4.86 -24.12
N PRO A 49 -7.76 5.16 -24.68
CA PRO A 49 -6.94 6.31 -24.25
C PRO A 49 -7.62 7.68 -24.42
N ASP A 50 -8.59 7.77 -25.33
CA ASP A 50 -9.39 8.98 -25.62
C ASP A 50 -10.72 9.01 -24.87
N ALA A 51 -11.03 8.00 -24.06
CA ALA A 51 -12.23 7.99 -23.22
C ALA A 51 -12.15 9.08 -22.12
N PRO A 52 -13.29 9.63 -21.70
CA PRO A 52 -13.33 10.52 -20.54
C PRO A 52 -12.69 9.86 -19.31
N TYR A 53 -11.98 10.65 -18.51
CA TYR A 53 -11.32 10.13 -17.30
C TYR A 53 -12.28 9.39 -16.36
N SER A 54 -13.54 9.84 -16.26
CA SER A 54 -14.59 9.20 -15.48
C SER A 54 -14.85 7.73 -15.85
N GLU A 55 -14.48 7.30 -17.06
CA GLU A 55 -14.66 5.90 -17.49
C GLU A 55 -13.47 5.01 -17.06
N LYS A 56 -12.29 5.62 -16.72
CA LYS A 56 -11.06 4.89 -16.42
C LYS A 56 -11.22 3.86 -15.30
N TYR A 57 -11.89 4.25 -14.23
CA TYR A 57 -12.04 3.41 -13.03
C TYR A 57 -13.46 2.98 -12.75
N LYS A 58 -14.42 3.32 -13.61
CA LYS A 58 -15.84 3.06 -13.43
C LYS A 58 -16.16 1.60 -13.19
N ALA A 59 -15.59 0.70 -13.99
CA ALA A 59 -15.83 -0.74 -13.86
C ALA A 59 -15.35 -1.30 -12.51
N LEU A 60 -14.23 -0.79 -11.98
CA LEU A 60 -13.73 -1.17 -10.65
C LEU A 60 -14.62 -0.61 -9.54
N LYS A 61 -15.08 0.64 -9.66
CA LYS A 61 -15.97 1.28 -8.70
C LYS A 61 -17.33 0.61 -8.65
N GLU A 62 -17.87 0.19 -9.80
CA GLU A 62 -19.12 -0.58 -9.87
C GLU A 62 -18.98 -1.99 -9.28
N LYS A 63 -17.79 -2.62 -9.48
CA LYS A 63 -17.49 -3.95 -8.93
C LYS A 63 -17.34 -3.91 -7.42
N ASN A 64 -16.67 -2.89 -6.87
CA ASN A 64 -16.54 -2.68 -5.43
C ASN A 64 -16.62 -1.19 -5.07
N PRO A 65 -17.71 -0.75 -4.39
CA PRO A 65 -17.87 0.64 -3.97
C PRO A 65 -16.81 1.18 -3.01
N ASP A 66 -16.06 0.31 -2.32
CA ASP A 66 -14.95 0.70 -1.45
C ASP A 66 -13.67 1.08 -2.25
N PHE A 67 -13.64 0.86 -3.58
CA PHE A 67 -12.52 1.29 -4.43
C PHE A 67 -12.48 2.82 -4.51
N VAL A 68 -11.31 3.42 -4.21
CA VAL A 68 -11.14 4.88 -4.18
C VAL A 68 -10.07 5.40 -5.13
N GLY A 69 -9.19 4.54 -5.64
CA GLY A 69 -8.14 4.97 -6.56
C GLY A 69 -7.13 3.87 -6.87
N TRP A 70 -6.11 4.25 -7.63
CA TRP A 70 -5.00 3.38 -8.05
C TRP A 70 -3.67 4.03 -7.73
N ILE A 71 -2.79 3.31 -7.03
CA ILE A 71 -1.45 3.79 -6.70
C ILE A 71 -0.40 3.06 -7.55
N SER A 72 0.56 3.80 -8.10
CA SER A 72 1.70 3.22 -8.80
C SER A 72 2.98 4.03 -8.61
N VAL A 73 4.11 3.33 -8.75
CA VAL A 73 5.45 3.92 -8.77
C VAL A 73 6.19 3.35 -9.96
N ASP A 74 6.48 4.20 -10.95
CA ASP A 74 7.16 3.80 -12.17
C ASP A 74 8.50 3.12 -11.88
N GLY A 75 8.81 2.06 -12.62
CA GLY A 75 10.06 1.30 -12.46
C GLY A 75 10.05 0.31 -11.28
N THR A 76 8.93 0.21 -10.55
CA THR A 76 8.74 -0.75 -9.45
C THR A 76 7.58 -1.69 -9.73
N ASN A 77 7.34 -2.63 -8.82
CA ASN A 77 6.15 -3.50 -8.83
C ASN A 77 4.94 -2.90 -8.12
N ILE A 78 5.02 -1.64 -7.66
CA ILE A 78 3.88 -0.96 -7.04
C ILE A 78 2.94 -0.49 -8.14
N SER A 79 1.83 -1.21 -8.31
CA SER A 79 0.70 -0.86 -9.18
C SER A 79 -0.53 -1.59 -8.64
N TYR A 80 -1.29 -0.92 -7.77
CA TYR A 80 -2.35 -1.56 -6.99
C TYR A 80 -3.60 -0.69 -6.86
N PRO A 81 -4.80 -1.31 -6.79
CA PRO A 81 -6.00 -0.60 -6.37
C PRO A 81 -5.85 -0.16 -4.91
N VAL A 82 -6.44 0.99 -4.59
CA VAL A 82 -6.56 1.49 -3.21
C VAL A 82 -8.02 1.44 -2.81
N MET A 83 -8.27 0.85 -1.66
CA MET A 83 -9.60 0.67 -1.09
C MET A 83 -9.81 1.62 0.09
N GLN A 84 -11.06 1.94 0.43
CA GLN A 84 -11.38 2.61 1.67
C GLN A 84 -12.72 2.10 2.21
N SER A 85 -12.74 1.68 3.46
CA SER A 85 -13.95 1.19 4.11
C SER A 85 -14.27 2.02 5.33
N LYS A 86 -15.12 3.03 5.17
CA LYS A 86 -15.56 3.92 6.24
C LYS A 86 -16.21 3.14 7.39
N GLY A 87 -15.79 3.44 8.64
CA GLY A 87 -16.29 2.79 9.85
C GLY A 87 -15.81 1.33 10.06
N ARG A 88 -14.83 0.88 9.29
CA ARG A 88 -14.20 -0.45 9.44
C ARG A 88 -12.70 -0.32 9.26
N PRO A 89 -11.96 0.22 10.26
CA PRO A 89 -10.52 0.40 10.18
C PRO A 89 -9.85 -0.94 9.85
N ASP A 90 -8.76 -0.89 9.10
CA ASP A 90 -7.95 -2.05 8.70
C ASP A 90 -8.73 -3.17 7.98
N PHE A 91 -9.94 -2.89 7.45
CA PHE A 91 -10.74 -3.93 6.81
C PHE A 91 -9.98 -4.63 5.68
N TYR A 92 -9.26 -3.87 4.84
CA TYR A 92 -8.50 -4.39 3.71
C TYR A 92 -7.08 -4.88 4.06
N LEU A 93 -6.64 -4.74 5.31
CA LEU A 93 -5.34 -5.26 5.76
C LEU A 93 -5.17 -6.76 5.47
N ARG A 94 -6.26 -7.53 5.57
CA ARG A 94 -6.28 -8.98 5.32
C ARG A 94 -7.40 -9.39 4.37
N ARG A 95 -7.74 -8.52 3.42
CA ARG A 95 -8.79 -8.78 2.42
C ARG A 95 -8.35 -8.34 1.04
N ASN A 96 -8.76 -9.13 0.05
CA ASN A 96 -8.58 -8.82 -1.35
C ASN A 96 -9.59 -7.76 -1.83
N PHE A 97 -9.51 -7.40 -3.12
CA PHE A 97 -10.41 -6.42 -3.73
C PHE A 97 -11.90 -6.78 -3.56
N ASP A 98 -12.26 -8.06 -3.61
CA ASP A 98 -13.65 -8.53 -3.44
C ASP A 98 -14.06 -8.68 -1.95
N GLY A 99 -13.24 -8.24 -1.01
CA GLY A 99 -13.51 -8.30 0.43
C GLY A 99 -13.33 -9.70 1.05
N GLN A 100 -12.79 -10.67 0.31
CA GLN A 100 -12.49 -12.01 0.82
C GLN A 100 -11.13 -12.03 1.54
N TYR A 101 -10.93 -13.00 2.42
CA TYR A 101 -9.65 -13.15 3.11
C TYR A 101 -8.49 -13.30 2.12
N SER A 102 -7.46 -12.49 2.33
CA SER A 102 -6.18 -12.55 1.62
C SER A 102 -5.03 -12.30 2.59
N TYR A 103 -4.00 -13.13 2.55
CA TYR A 103 -2.78 -12.93 3.36
C TYR A 103 -2.05 -11.64 2.97
N TYR A 104 -2.16 -11.23 1.71
CA TYR A 104 -1.50 -10.06 1.13
C TYR A 104 -2.28 -8.77 1.35
N GLY A 105 -3.58 -8.87 1.64
CA GLY A 105 -4.45 -7.68 1.72
C GLY A 105 -4.57 -6.95 0.39
N THR A 106 -5.11 -5.75 0.44
CA THR A 106 -5.12 -4.76 -0.66
C THR A 106 -4.73 -3.42 -0.05
N PRO A 107 -3.92 -2.58 -0.69
CA PRO A 107 -3.66 -1.23 -0.20
C PRO A 107 -4.95 -0.47 0.10
N TYR A 108 -4.96 0.29 1.19
CA TYR A 108 -6.17 0.99 1.61
C TYR A 108 -5.85 2.33 2.26
N ALA A 109 -6.76 3.30 2.06
CA ALA A 109 -6.68 4.60 2.68
C ALA A 109 -7.25 4.55 4.10
N GLU A 110 -6.66 5.37 4.99
CA GLU A 110 -7.17 5.62 6.35
C GLU A 110 -8.66 5.98 6.28
N GLU A 111 -9.45 5.42 7.20
CA GLU A 111 -10.91 5.59 7.17
C GLU A 111 -11.37 7.03 7.37
N GLU A 112 -10.60 7.83 8.13
CA GLU A 112 -10.91 9.23 8.41
C GLU A 112 -10.53 10.18 7.27
N CYS A 113 -9.70 9.74 6.31
CA CYS A 113 -9.36 10.53 5.14
C CYS A 113 -10.57 10.70 4.22
N ASP A 114 -10.74 11.91 3.68
CA ASP A 114 -11.57 12.13 2.50
C ASP A 114 -10.64 12.20 1.28
N VAL A 115 -10.55 11.07 0.56
CA VAL A 115 -9.63 10.91 -0.57
C VAL A 115 -9.86 11.99 -1.63
N GLY A 116 -8.78 12.68 -2.03
CA GLY A 116 -8.84 13.83 -2.94
C GLY A 116 -9.14 15.17 -2.27
N VAL A 117 -9.60 15.19 -1.00
CA VAL A 117 -10.01 16.40 -0.27
C VAL A 117 -9.10 16.70 0.93
N SER A 118 -8.77 15.67 1.74
CA SER A 118 -7.93 15.82 2.93
C SER A 118 -6.56 16.44 2.60
N ASP A 119 -6.01 17.20 3.55
CA ASP A 119 -4.66 17.75 3.43
C ASP A 119 -3.59 16.64 3.41
N ASN A 120 -3.88 15.51 4.08
CA ASN A 120 -3.07 14.30 4.02
C ASN A 120 -3.96 13.07 3.79
N THR A 121 -3.63 12.27 2.79
CA THR A 121 -4.25 10.97 2.54
C THR A 121 -3.26 9.87 2.90
N VAL A 122 -3.52 9.17 3.99
CA VAL A 122 -2.67 8.06 4.44
C VAL A 122 -3.09 6.77 3.74
N ILE A 123 -2.14 6.11 3.07
CA ILE A 123 -2.37 4.84 2.38
C ILE A 123 -1.48 3.77 3.00
N TYR A 124 -2.11 2.70 3.46
CA TYR A 124 -1.44 1.54 4.04
C TYR A 124 -1.28 0.41 3.04
N GLY A 125 -0.21 -0.33 3.16
CA GLY A 125 0.04 -1.55 2.40
C GLY A 125 1.06 -2.44 3.08
N HIS A 126 0.95 -3.77 2.88
CA HIS A 126 1.93 -4.69 3.44
C HIS A 126 3.31 -4.54 2.80
N ASN A 127 4.36 -4.62 3.61
CA ASN A 127 5.72 -4.87 3.17
C ASN A 127 5.96 -6.39 3.20
N MET A 128 5.95 -7.04 2.02
CA MET A 128 6.02 -8.50 1.91
C MET A 128 7.45 -8.97 1.63
N LYS A 129 7.92 -9.99 2.37
CA LYS A 129 9.28 -10.56 2.21
C LYS A 129 9.58 -11.11 0.82
N ASN A 130 8.56 -11.43 0.02
CA ASN A 130 8.73 -11.90 -1.35
C ASN A 130 8.85 -10.77 -2.38
N GLY A 131 8.98 -9.54 -1.93
CA GLY A 131 9.16 -8.39 -2.83
C GLY A 131 7.87 -7.82 -3.42
N THR A 132 6.68 -8.25 -2.96
CA THR A 132 5.39 -7.74 -3.45
C THR A 132 4.79 -6.68 -2.51
N MET A 133 3.66 -6.14 -2.89
CA MET A 133 2.97 -5.05 -2.21
C MET A 133 3.87 -3.82 -2.10
N PHE A 134 3.97 -3.19 -0.94
CA PHE A 134 4.79 -1.98 -0.72
C PHE A 134 6.26 -2.27 -0.37
N SER A 135 6.76 -3.48 -0.62
CA SER A 135 8.15 -3.83 -0.30
C SER A 135 9.19 -2.98 -1.05
N ALA A 136 8.89 -2.52 -2.28
CA ALA A 136 9.77 -1.62 -3.02
C ALA A 136 9.97 -0.24 -2.34
N LEU A 137 9.11 0.12 -1.36
CA LEU A 137 9.34 1.32 -0.56
C LEU A 137 10.59 1.21 0.34
N ASP A 138 11.05 0.01 0.67
CA ASP A 138 12.31 -0.17 1.40
C ASP A 138 13.54 0.27 0.57
N ASP A 139 13.45 0.25 -0.77
CA ASP A 139 14.52 0.66 -1.67
C ASP A 139 14.79 2.18 -1.60
N TYR A 140 13.80 2.97 -1.15
CA TYR A 140 13.96 4.39 -0.87
C TYR A 140 14.88 4.68 0.32
N ALA A 141 15.37 3.68 1.05
CA ALA A 141 16.51 3.87 1.96
C ALA A 141 17.77 4.33 1.21
N SER A 142 17.85 4.12 -0.11
CA SER A 142 18.88 4.64 -1.01
C SER A 142 18.43 5.96 -1.64
N GLU A 143 19.23 7.02 -1.45
CA GLU A 143 19.03 8.29 -2.15
C GLU A 143 19.15 8.14 -3.68
N GLU A 144 20.01 7.23 -4.17
CA GLU A 144 20.15 6.94 -5.60
C GLU A 144 18.85 6.37 -6.18
N PHE A 145 18.18 5.49 -5.45
CA PHE A 145 16.86 4.97 -5.85
C PHE A 145 15.82 6.09 -5.92
N PHE A 146 15.77 6.96 -4.91
CA PHE A 146 14.89 8.13 -4.91
C PHE A 146 15.14 9.02 -6.12
N GLN A 147 16.39 9.30 -6.52
CA GLN A 147 16.69 10.18 -7.66
C GLN A 147 16.08 9.68 -8.99
N THR A 148 15.86 8.38 -9.12
CA THR A 148 15.24 7.77 -10.30
C THR A 148 13.75 7.46 -10.13
N HIS A 149 13.21 7.51 -8.90
CA HIS A 149 11.82 7.17 -8.55
C HIS A 149 11.18 8.28 -7.68
N ARG A 150 11.26 9.53 -8.14
CA ARG A 150 10.85 10.71 -7.36
C ARG A 150 9.35 10.82 -7.17
N TYR A 151 8.54 10.15 -8.00
CA TYR A 151 7.11 10.35 -8.08
C TYR A 151 6.33 9.11 -7.71
N ILE A 152 5.21 9.33 -7.03
CA ILE A 152 4.15 8.36 -6.80
C ILE A 152 2.93 8.87 -7.55
N ASP A 153 2.38 8.06 -8.43
CA ASP A 153 1.10 8.35 -9.06
C ASP A 153 -0.01 7.74 -8.19
N PHE A 154 -0.95 8.55 -7.76
CA PHE A 154 -2.16 8.11 -7.08
C PHE A 154 -3.36 8.75 -7.75
N ASP A 155 -3.96 8.01 -8.64
CA ASP A 155 -5.18 8.39 -9.33
C ASP A 155 -6.38 8.10 -8.44
N THR A 156 -7.20 9.10 -8.17
CA THR A 156 -8.52 8.89 -7.57
C THR A 156 -9.52 8.44 -8.63
N VAL A 157 -10.73 8.08 -8.24
CA VAL A 157 -11.80 7.77 -9.21
C VAL A 157 -12.22 9.00 -10.03
N ASP A 158 -11.94 10.20 -9.54
CA ASP A 158 -12.40 11.46 -10.12
C ASP A 158 -11.31 12.19 -10.92
N GLU A 159 -10.03 12.07 -10.52
CA GLU A 159 -8.92 12.82 -11.12
C GLU A 159 -7.58 12.07 -11.03
N PRO A 160 -6.67 12.27 -11.99
CA PRO A 160 -5.31 11.79 -11.90
C PRO A 160 -4.52 12.60 -10.86
N GLY A 161 -3.60 11.94 -10.16
CA GLY A 161 -2.74 12.59 -9.19
C GLY A 161 -1.30 12.11 -9.32
N ARG A 162 -0.36 13.07 -9.36
CA ARG A 162 1.09 12.80 -9.32
C ARG A 162 1.72 13.56 -8.17
N TYR A 163 2.38 12.83 -7.30
CA TYR A 163 2.95 13.34 -6.05
C TYR A 163 4.47 13.20 -6.08
N GLU A 164 5.17 14.28 -5.76
CA GLU A 164 6.63 14.26 -5.61
C GLU A 164 6.99 13.96 -4.15
N ILE A 165 7.92 13.02 -3.95
CA ILE A 165 8.33 12.58 -2.62
C ILE A 165 9.16 13.68 -1.95
N PHE A 166 8.67 14.26 -0.84
CA PHE A 166 9.36 15.31 -0.10
C PHE A 166 10.12 14.81 1.13
N ALA A 167 9.80 13.63 1.65
CA ALA A 167 10.48 13.03 2.78
C ALA A 167 10.39 11.50 2.73
N VAL A 168 11.46 10.81 3.13
CA VAL A 168 11.52 9.37 3.30
C VAL A 168 12.06 9.06 4.69
N PHE A 169 11.29 8.34 5.50
CA PHE A 169 11.73 7.97 6.85
C PHE A 169 11.21 6.60 7.25
N LYS A 170 11.87 6.00 8.23
CA LYS A 170 11.50 4.70 8.81
C LYS A 170 11.27 4.87 10.30
N LEU A 171 10.08 4.51 10.75
CA LEU A 171 9.71 4.53 12.16
C LEU A 171 9.33 3.13 12.64
N SER A 172 9.52 2.88 13.93
CA SER A 172 8.93 1.70 14.58
C SER A 172 7.43 1.90 14.71
N ALA A 173 6.64 0.86 14.45
CA ALA A 173 5.19 0.90 14.65
C ALA A 173 4.80 1.15 16.13
N ASP A 174 5.70 0.83 17.08
CA ASP A 174 5.51 1.08 18.51
C ASP A 174 6.02 2.46 18.95
N SER A 175 6.50 3.29 18.02
CA SER A 175 7.02 4.62 18.35
C SER A 175 5.86 5.60 18.53
N SER A 176 5.74 6.14 19.74
CA SER A 176 4.81 7.24 20.05
C SER A 176 5.37 8.63 19.68
N ASP A 177 6.58 8.69 19.10
CA ASP A 177 7.29 9.97 18.94
C ASP A 177 6.73 10.83 17.81
N PHE A 178 6.07 10.23 16.84
CA PHE A 178 5.47 10.95 15.71
C PHE A 178 4.34 10.14 15.07
N ALA A 179 3.10 10.46 15.42
CA ALA A 179 1.90 9.83 14.89
C ALA A 179 1.52 10.43 13.52
N TYR A 180 2.40 10.30 12.53
CA TYR A 180 2.23 10.91 11.19
C TYR A 180 0.93 10.50 10.48
N HIS A 181 0.39 9.35 10.83
CA HIS A 181 -0.84 8.80 10.26
C HIS A 181 -2.12 9.40 10.86
N GLU A 182 -2.02 10.10 12.00
CA GLU A 182 -3.16 10.79 12.63
C GLU A 182 -3.39 12.21 12.06
N PHE A 183 -2.41 12.75 11.32
CA PHE A 183 -2.56 14.03 10.67
C PHE A 183 -3.34 13.87 9.36
N ILE A 184 -4.59 14.30 9.31
CA ILE A 184 -5.49 14.21 8.16
C ILE A 184 -5.85 15.59 7.63
N TYR A 185 -6.21 16.53 8.53
CA TYR A 185 -6.56 17.91 8.21
C TYR A 185 -5.75 18.87 9.05
N ALA A 186 -5.16 19.85 8.42
CA ALA A 186 -4.54 20.96 9.12
C ALA A 186 -5.61 21.98 9.56
N GLN A 187 -5.52 22.46 10.79
CA GLN A 187 -6.38 23.54 11.28
C GLN A 187 -6.03 24.87 10.62
N ASP A 188 -4.73 25.06 10.34
CA ASP A 188 -4.18 26.23 9.65
C ASP A 188 -2.86 25.88 8.93
N ALA A 189 -2.30 26.86 8.21
CA ALA A 189 -1.04 26.71 7.49
C ALA A 189 0.14 26.40 8.43
N ALA A 190 0.14 26.91 9.66
CA ALA A 190 1.25 26.71 10.60
C ALA A 190 1.29 25.25 11.09
N GLU A 191 0.14 24.62 11.32
CA GLU A 191 0.06 23.21 11.67
C GLU A 191 0.53 22.32 10.50
N PHE A 192 0.17 22.66 9.26
CA PHE A 192 0.67 21.96 8.08
C PHE A 192 2.19 22.10 7.95
N GLU A 193 2.73 23.29 8.09
CA GLU A 193 4.18 23.56 8.04
C GLU A 193 4.92 22.80 9.15
N GLN A 194 4.35 22.74 10.34
CA GLN A 194 4.91 21.95 11.44
C GLN A 194 4.96 20.45 11.09
N TYR A 195 3.89 19.90 10.57
CA TYR A 195 3.85 18.49 10.15
C TYR A 195 4.91 18.20 9.08
N VAL A 196 5.03 19.05 8.06
CA VAL A 196 6.05 18.93 7.00
C VAL A 196 7.46 19.00 7.59
N SER A 197 7.70 19.94 8.53
CA SER A 197 8.98 20.08 9.22
C SER A 197 9.36 18.82 10.02
N GLU A 198 8.40 18.22 10.73
CA GLU A 198 8.59 16.99 11.48
C GLU A 198 8.91 15.79 10.56
N CYS A 199 8.24 15.69 9.40
CA CYS A 199 8.55 14.68 8.38
C CYS A 199 9.98 14.86 7.85
N ARG A 200 10.37 16.09 7.51
CA ARG A 200 11.72 16.40 6.99
C ARG A 200 12.81 16.15 8.01
N ALA A 201 12.59 16.50 9.27
CA ALA A 201 13.56 16.26 10.34
C ALA A 201 13.90 14.78 10.54
N ARG A 202 12.99 13.89 10.12
CA ARG A 202 13.15 12.42 10.19
C ARG A 202 13.59 11.81 8.86
N SER A 203 13.59 12.58 7.77
CA SER A 203 13.96 12.06 6.45
C SER A 203 15.40 11.56 6.45
N LEU A 204 15.62 10.42 5.77
CA LEU A 204 16.92 9.77 5.63
C LEU A 204 17.92 10.64 4.86
N TYR A 205 17.42 11.52 4.01
CA TYR A 205 18.18 12.47 3.19
C TYR A 205 17.29 13.68 2.83
N ASP A 206 17.92 14.74 2.37
CA ASP A 206 17.21 15.92 1.84
C ASP A 206 16.78 15.66 0.39
N THR A 207 15.48 15.66 0.15
CA THR A 207 14.92 15.46 -1.20
C THR A 207 14.98 16.72 -2.07
N GLY A 208 15.18 17.89 -1.47
CA GLY A 208 15.11 19.19 -2.13
C GLY A 208 13.68 19.61 -2.53
N VAL A 209 12.66 18.83 -2.15
CA VAL A 209 11.25 19.08 -2.51
C VAL A 209 10.55 19.88 -1.40
N THR A 210 9.76 20.87 -1.75
CA THR A 210 8.90 21.60 -0.83
C THR A 210 7.47 21.04 -0.87
N ALA A 211 6.83 20.98 0.30
CA ALA A 211 5.41 20.67 0.40
C ALA A 211 4.68 21.93 0.88
N GLU A 212 3.63 22.29 0.17
CA GLU A 212 2.81 23.47 0.47
C GLU A 212 1.36 23.03 0.72
N PRO A 213 0.61 23.71 1.61
CA PRO A 213 -0.78 23.40 1.82
C PRO A 213 -1.57 23.64 0.53
N LYS A 214 -2.59 22.80 0.28
CA LYS A 214 -3.52 23.07 -0.82
C LYS A 214 -4.26 24.39 -0.54
N ASP A 215 -4.42 25.22 -1.56
CA ASP A 215 -5.36 26.35 -1.50
C ASP A 215 -6.77 25.77 -1.30
N LYS A 216 -7.44 26.19 -0.20
CA LYS A 216 -8.80 25.76 0.14
C LYS A 216 -9.83 26.61 -0.56
#